data_171c485888ff526698c60fce46cabad7
#
_entry.id   171c485888ff526698c60fce46cabad7
#
_cell.length_a   1.000
_cell.length_b   1.000
_cell.length_c   1.000
_cell.angle_alpha   90.00
_cell.angle_beta   90.00
_cell.angle_gamma   90.00
#
_symmetry.space_group_name_H-M   'P 1'
#
loop_
_entity.id
_entity.type
_entity.pdbx_description
1 polymer ?
#
loop_
_entity_poly.entity_id
_entity_poly.type
_entity_poly.pdbx_seq_one_letter_code
_entity_poly.pdbx_strand_id
1 'polypeptide(L)'
;MQHNGKDLIVDANGLFAKSFYAAQASHLKYVDRGYLIAAFKSLFYAMRSEIGVPSRILFCFDGKPKTNKPRKPKPQEYEDDLVDFARFVRDAFGDRAYAHHGDYEADDLVATAVAQSTSRGIRAVVMSGDKDLQQLKGPLSEYYCLNRKHLLTDREICERWDVYKPIQVAVALAIIGDPGDGINGVNKCGPSAVKKIFDAIPPDSTLEEVMDLVASKLGSTPQFDKKTGEKFPSQQDQFFEALGYTLLNTEAEGDYEPANFIPNPKPDLDEGPVLDEYSRGITMLDPEAAGRAVDDWDP
;
A
#
# COMPACT_ATOMS: atom_id res chain seq x y z
N MET A 1 11.15 10.89 22.61
CA MET A 1 10.20 11.03 21.48
C MET A 1 8.77 11.00 22.02
N GLN A 2 7.92 11.96 21.64
CA GLN A 2 6.50 11.89 21.95
C GLN A 2 5.80 11.06 20.88
N HIS A 3 5.36 9.85 21.23
CA HIS A 3 4.58 8.99 20.36
C HIS A 3 3.13 9.51 20.26
N ASN A 4 2.56 9.46 19.07
CA ASN A 4 1.21 9.97 18.81
C ASN A 4 0.09 8.93 18.99
N GLY A 5 0.42 7.73 19.47
CA GLY A 5 -0.54 6.64 19.68
C GLY A 5 -1.05 5.97 18.39
N LYS A 6 -0.34 6.15 17.27
CA LYS A 6 -0.68 5.53 15.97
C LYS A 6 0.28 4.37 15.66
N ASP A 7 -0.25 3.39 14.94
CA ASP A 7 0.52 2.37 14.24
C ASP A 7 0.85 2.84 12.83
N LEU A 8 2.08 2.69 12.40
CA LEU A 8 2.49 2.88 11.01
C LEU A 8 2.67 1.51 10.35
N ILE A 9 1.87 1.22 9.35
CA ILE A 9 1.89 -0.02 8.58
C ILE A 9 2.37 0.31 7.17
N VAL A 10 3.54 -0.19 6.82
CA VAL A 10 4.25 0.14 5.59
C VAL A 10 4.14 -1.02 4.60
N ASP A 11 3.64 -0.74 3.42
CA ASP A 11 3.84 -1.59 2.25
C ASP A 11 5.32 -1.52 1.87
N ALA A 12 6.09 -2.51 2.31
CA ALA A 12 7.53 -2.52 2.17
C ALA A 12 7.95 -2.72 0.72
N ASN A 13 7.22 -3.53 -0.04
CA ASN A 13 7.51 -3.75 -1.46
C ASN A 13 7.24 -2.48 -2.28
N GLY A 14 6.15 -1.76 -1.99
CA GLY A 14 5.85 -0.49 -2.63
C GLY A 14 6.85 0.62 -2.28
N LEU A 15 7.25 0.71 -1.00
CA LEU A 15 8.30 1.64 -0.57
C LEU A 15 9.63 1.33 -1.24
N PHE A 16 10.05 0.06 -1.24
CA PHE A 16 11.28 -0.39 -1.88
C PHE A 16 11.26 -0.12 -3.38
N ALA A 17 10.22 -0.55 -4.09
CA ALA A 17 10.10 -0.35 -5.53
C ALA A 17 10.26 1.12 -5.93
N LYS A 18 9.54 2.02 -5.24
CA LYS A 18 9.66 3.46 -5.46
C LYS A 18 11.08 3.97 -5.22
N SER A 19 11.70 3.51 -4.14
CA SER A 19 13.04 3.96 -3.72
C SER A 19 14.13 3.45 -4.67
N PHE A 20 14.02 2.19 -5.11
CA PHE A 20 14.90 1.59 -6.09
C PHE A 20 14.89 2.38 -7.41
N TYR A 21 13.71 2.60 -8.00
CA TYR A 21 13.62 3.35 -9.24
C TYR A 21 13.99 4.84 -9.09
N ALA A 22 13.72 5.46 -7.95
CA ALA A 22 14.16 6.83 -7.67
C ALA A 22 15.69 6.92 -7.56
N ALA A 23 16.34 5.94 -6.92
CA ALA A 23 17.79 5.87 -6.86
C ALA A 23 18.39 5.69 -8.27
N GLN A 24 17.86 4.76 -9.06
CA GLN A 24 18.32 4.53 -10.44
C GLN A 24 18.16 5.76 -11.35
N ALA A 25 17.15 6.59 -11.10
CA ALA A 25 16.89 7.81 -11.86
C ALA A 25 17.68 9.05 -11.37
N SER A 26 18.49 8.92 -10.32
CA SER A 26 19.21 10.02 -9.67
C SER A 26 20.72 9.74 -9.53
N HIS A 27 21.43 10.66 -8.87
CA HIS A 27 22.85 10.45 -8.51
C HIS A 27 23.06 9.29 -7.53
N LEU A 28 22.00 8.85 -6.82
CA LEU A 28 22.06 7.73 -5.87
C LEU A 28 22.37 6.38 -6.55
N LYS A 29 22.23 6.27 -7.87
CA LYS A 29 22.66 5.09 -8.64
C LYS A 29 24.17 4.81 -8.56
N TYR A 30 24.96 5.83 -8.18
CA TYR A 30 26.42 5.72 -7.99
C TYR A 30 26.80 5.50 -6.52
N VAL A 31 25.83 5.45 -5.62
CA VAL A 31 26.02 5.21 -4.20
C VAL A 31 25.64 3.77 -3.92
N ASP A 32 26.52 3.04 -3.29
CA ASP A 32 26.19 1.69 -2.83
C ASP A 32 24.96 1.72 -1.93
N ARG A 33 23.99 0.83 -2.19
CA ARG A 33 22.71 0.78 -1.48
C ARG A 33 21.94 2.12 -1.51
N GLY A 34 22.09 2.92 -2.57
CA GLY A 34 21.47 4.25 -2.68
C GLY A 34 19.92 4.24 -2.58
N TYR A 35 19.28 3.09 -2.84
CA TYR A 35 17.84 2.89 -2.62
C TYR A 35 17.46 2.99 -1.12
N LEU A 36 18.35 2.63 -0.19
CA LEU A 36 18.10 2.83 1.24
C LEU A 36 18.00 4.32 1.59
N ILE A 37 18.88 5.16 1.02
CA ILE A 37 18.80 6.61 1.19
C ILE A 37 17.44 7.13 0.72
N ALA A 38 16.98 6.70 -0.45
CA ALA A 38 15.69 7.11 -0.99
C ALA A 38 14.51 6.62 -0.12
N ALA A 39 14.61 5.39 0.43
CA ALA A 39 13.61 4.83 1.33
C ALA A 39 13.53 5.61 2.66
N PHE A 40 14.68 5.92 3.26
CA PHE A 40 14.73 6.70 4.51
C PHE A 40 14.20 8.10 4.33
N LYS A 41 14.60 8.79 3.25
CA LYS A 41 14.04 10.09 2.92
C LYS A 41 12.52 10.03 2.83
N SER A 42 11.97 9.04 2.15
CA SER A 42 10.52 8.89 2.01
C SER A 42 9.85 8.61 3.36
N LEU A 43 10.41 7.70 4.17
CA LEU A 43 9.86 7.29 5.46
C LEU A 43 9.90 8.43 6.49
N PHE A 44 11.09 9.01 6.70
CA PHE A 44 11.27 10.04 7.72
C PHE A 44 10.63 11.36 7.34
N TYR A 45 10.60 11.70 6.04
CA TYR A 45 9.83 12.84 5.57
C TYR A 45 8.33 12.69 5.88
N ALA A 46 7.74 11.54 5.58
CA ALA A 46 6.34 11.26 5.89
C ALA A 46 6.03 11.38 7.38
N MET A 47 6.90 10.82 8.23
CA MET A 47 6.76 10.92 9.69
C MET A 47 6.86 12.38 10.17
N ARG A 48 7.78 13.15 9.61
CA ARG A 48 7.98 14.54 10.03
C ARG A 48 6.85 15.47 9.57
N SER A 49 6.42 15.34 8.29
CA SER A 49 5.54 16.32 7.65
C SER A 49 4.04 16.05 7.90
N GLU A 50 3.63 14.76 7.97
CA GLU A 50 2.23 14.39 7.86
C GLU A 50 1.79 13.39 8.96
N ILE A 51 2.57 12.33 9.17
CA ILE A 51 2.13 11.21 10.00
C ILE A 51 2.37 11.51 11.49
N GLY A 52 3.47 12.19 11.81
CA GLY A 52 4.03 12.24 13.16
C GLY A 52 4.81 10.97 13.50
N VAL A 53 5.56 10.98 14.60
CA VAL A 53 6.31 9.80 15.07
C VAL A 53 5.31 8.74 15.53
N PRO A 54 5.31 7.54 14.91
CA PRO A 54 4.38 6.49 15.29
C PRO A 54 4.77 5.87 16.64
N SER A 55 3.82 5.27 17.35
CA SER A 55 4.12 4.48 18.54
C SER A 55 4.67 3.12 18.17
N ARG A 56 4.18 2.54 17.08
CA ARG A 56 4.56 1.22 16.60
C ARG A 56 4.67 1.24 15.07
N ILE A 57 5.49 0.32 14.52
CA ILE A 57 5.72 0.20 13.08
C ILE A 57 5.70 -1.27 12.65
N LEU A 58 5.22 -1.52 11.43
CA LEU A 58 5.27 -2.81 10.77
C LEU A 58 5.56 -2.60 9.28
N PHE A 59 6.50 -3.37 8.74
CA PHE A 59 6.80 -3.45 7.32
C PHE A 59 6.30 -4.79 6.78
N CYS A 60 5.38 -4.75 5.82
CA CYS A 60 4.79 -5.93 5.20
C CYS A 60 5.46 -6.22 3.86
N PHE A 61 5.97 -7.44 3.71
CA PHE A 61 6.67 -7.93 2.53
C PHE A 61 5.86 -9.00 1.81
N ASP A 62 5.96 -9.01 0.48
CA ASP A 62 5.33 -10.03 -0.37
C ASP A 62 5.85 -11.43 -0.04
N GLY A 63 4.89 -12.36 0.10
CA GLY A 63 5.15 -13.78 -0.01
C GLY A 63 5.14 -14.27 -1.47
N LYS A 64 4.92 -15.55 -1.64
CA LYS A 64 4.70 -16.18 -2.94
C LYS A 64 3.28 -16.74 -3.00
N PRO A 65 2.27 -15.86 -3.10
CA PRO A 65 0.90 -16.32 -3.11
C PRO A 65 0.64 -17.23 -4.31
N LYS A 66 -0.24 -18.21 -4.14
CA LYS A 66 -0.68 -19.13 -5.20
C LYS A 66 -1.61 -18.43 -6.21
N THR A 67 -1.59 -17.10 -6.28
CA THR A 67 -2.42 -16.34 -7.22
C THR A 67 -1.83 -16.37 -8.61
N ASN A 68 -2.68 -16.57 -9.61
CA ASN A 68 -2.29 -16.56 -11.04
C ASN A 68 -2.10 -15.13 -11.60
N LYS A 69 -1.76 -14.14 -10.75
CA LYS A 69 -1.47 -12.78 -11.23
C LYS A 69 -0.22 -12.82 -12.13
N PRO A 70 -0.30 -12.43 -13.40
CA PRO A 70 0.84 -12.44 -14.31
C PRO A 70 1.79 -11.30 -13.92
N ARG A 71 2.80 -11.61 -13.12
CA ARG A 71 3.85 -10.65 -12.74
C ARG A 71 4.94 -10.63 -13.81
N LYS A 72 5.37 -9.43 -14.21
CA LYS A 72 6.57 -9.29 -15.03
C LYS A 72 7.80 -9.62 -14.18
N PRO A 73 8.74 -10.45 -14.69
CA PRO A 73 9.97 -10.74 -13.96
C PRO A 73 10.74 -9.44 -13.69
N LYS A 74 11.29 -9.32 -12.50
CA LYS A 74 12.16 -8.22 -12.12
C LYS A 74 13.62 -8.56 -12.43
N PRO A 75 14.50 -7.57 -12.63
CA PRO A 75 15.94 -7.81 -12.72
C PRO A 75 16.47 -8.49 -11.45
N GLN A 76 17.52 -9.30 -11.57
CA GLN A 76 18.13 -9.99 -10.42
C GLN A 76 18.60 -8.98 -9.36
N GLU A 77 19.22 -7.87 -9.77
CA GLU A 77 19.63 -6.78 -8.90
C GLU A 77 18.48 -6.26 -8.02
N TYR A 78 17.28 -6.12 -8.59
CA TYR A 78 16.09 -5.71 -7.82
C TYR A 78 15.74 -6.72 -6.73
N GLU A 79 15.80 -8.01 -7.04
CA GLU A 79 15.46 -9.07 -6.09
C GLU A 79 16.52 -9.15 -4.96
N ASP A 80 17.80 -9.02 -5.30
CA ASP A 80 18.90 -9.05 -4.34
C ASP A 80 18.82 -7.84 -3.40
N ASP A 81 18.56 -6.64 -3.93
CA ASP A 81 18.41 -5.40 -3.17
C ASP A 81 17.14 -5.43 -2.28
N LEU A 82 16.05 -6.06 -2.73
CA LEU A 82 14.86 -6.25 -1.90
C LEU A 82 15.14 -7.14 -0.68
N VAL A 83 15.91 -8.21 -0.88
CA VAL A 83 16.35 -9.09 0.22
C VAL A 83 17.23 -8.32 1.21
N ASP A 84 18.14 -7.49 0.72
CA ASP A 84 18.99 -6.64 1.55
C ASP A 84 18.16 -5.58 2.30
N PHE A 85 17.18 -4.96 1.63
CA PHE A 85 16.24 -4.04 2.28
C PHE A 85 15.46 -4.70 3.42
N ALA A 86 14.99 -5.93 3.21
CA ALA A 86 14.27 -6.68 4.24
C ALA A 86 15.18 -7.01 5.44
N ARG A 87 16.45 -7.37 5.20
CA ARG A 87 17.45 -7.58 6.25
C ARG A 87 17.68 -6.30 7.03
N PHE A 88 17.86 -5.17 6.33
CA PHE A 88 18.04 -3.88 6.95
C PHE A 88 16.86 -3.47 7.83
N VAL A 89 15.62 -3.65 7.36
CA VAL A 89 14.41 -3.35 8.15
C VAL A 89 14.41 -4.10 9.48
N ARG A 90 14.79 -5.39 9.47
CA ARG A 90 14.87 -6.22 10.68
C ARG A 90 15.96 -5.74 11.64
N ASP A 91 17.09 -5.33 11.11
CA ASP A 91 18.19 -4.82 11.93
C ASP A 91 17.87 -3.43 12.51
N ALA A 92 17.32 -2.54 11.70
CA ALA A 92 17.04 -1.15 12.08
C ALA A 92 15.82 -0.99 13.01
N PHE A 93 14.78 -1.83 12.84
CA PHE A 93 13.50 -1.70 13.54
C PHE A 93 13.11 -2.94 14.36
N GLY A 94 13.92 -4.00 14.29
CA GLY A 94 13.72 -5.27 14.98
C GLY A 94 12.88 -6.29 14.19
N ASP A 95 13.09 -7.57 14.50
CA ASP A 95 12.39 -8.68 13.81
C ASP A 95 10.86 -8.59 13.87
N ARG A 96 10.30 -8.03 14.94
CA ARG A 96 8.85 -7.86 15.09
C ARG A 96 8.27 -6.75 14.24
N ALA A 97 9.11 -5.86 13.68
CA ALA A 97 8.69 -4.85 12.71
C ALA A 97 8.62 -5.40 11.27
N TYR A 98 8.99 -6.65 11.07
CA TYR A 98 9.00 -7.33 9.78
C TYR A 98 7.88 -8.35 9.71
N ALA A 99 7.00 -8.24 8.71
CA ALA A 99 5.95 -9.19 8.42
C ALA A 99 6.14 -9.78 7.01
N HIS A 100 6.11 -11.10 6.93
CA HIS A 100 6.14 -11.86 5.68
C HIS A 100 5.43 -13.19 5.90
N HIS A 101 4.62 -13.61 4.95
CA HIS A 101 3.98 -14.93 4.97
C HIS A 101 4.04 -15.55 3.57
N GLY A 102 4.35 -16.84 3.49
CA GLY A 102 4.58 -17.51 2.21
C GLY A 102 3.37 -17.54 1.26
N ASP A 103 2.16 -17.49 1.78
CA ASP A 103 0.92 -17.64 1.01
C ASP A 103 0.17 -16.31 0.74
N TYR A 104 0.64 -15.17 1.29
CA TYR A 104 -0.03 -13.88 1.17
C TYR A 104 0.86 -12.83 0.50
N GLU A 105 0.22 -11.87 -0.17
CA GLU A 105 0.88 -10.65 -0.67
C GLU A 105 1.04 -9.62 0.48
N ALA A 106 1.94 -8.65 0.30
CA ALA A 106 2.12 -7.56 1.26
C ALA A 106 0.81 -6.84 1.55
N ASP A 107 -0.04 -6.68 0.54
CA ASP A 107 -1.33 -5.99 0.63
C ASP A 107 -2.30 -6.68 1.59
N ASP A 108 -2.35 -8.02 1.57
CA ASP A 108 -3.16 -8.82 2.50
C ASP A 108 -2.63 -8.66 3.94
N LEU A 109 -1.30 -8.65 4.11
CA LEU A 109 -0.69 -8.45 5.42
C LEU A 109 -0.96 -7.03 5.96
N VAL A 110 -0.86 -6.01 5.09
CA VAL A 110 -1.22 -4.62 5.43
C VAL A 110 -2.68 -4.54 5.84
N ALA A 111 -3.59 -5.13 5.05
CA ALA A 111 -5.02 -5.09 5.33
C ALA A 111 -5.36 -5.79 6.66
N THR A 112 -4.76 -6.95 6.91
CA THR A 112 -4.94 -7.69 8.16
C THR A 112 -4.38 -6.92 9.36
N ALA A 113 -3.18 -6.33 9.25
CA ALA A 113 -2.60 -5.52 10.32
C ALA A 113 -3.45 -4.27 10.64
N VAL A 114 -4.00 -3.60 9.62
CA VAL A 114 -4.95 -2.50 9.80
C VAL A 114 -6.21 -2.97 10.54
N ALA A 115 -6.80 -4.10 10.14
CA ALA A 115 -7.98 -4.66 10.78
C ALA A 115 -7.69 -5.01 12.25
N GLN A 116 -6.55 -5.65 12.55
CA GLN A 116 -6.12 -5.98 13.91
C GLN A 116 -5.88 -4.75 14.77
N SER A 117 -5.23 -3.69 14.25
CA SER A 117 -5.02 -2.44 14.98
C SER A 117 -6.34 -1.73 15.27
N THR A 118 -7.17 -1.55 14.25
CA THR A 118 -8.44 -0.79 14.37
C THR A 118 -9.49 -1.52 15.21
N SER A 119 -9.53 -2.86 15.19
CA SER A 119 -10.41 -3.64 16.07
C SER A 119 -10.06 -3.48 17.56
N ARG A 120 -8.81 -3.15 17.88
CA ARG A 120 -8.33 -2.80 19.23
C ARG A 120 -8.52 -1.31 19.56
N GLY A 121 -9.16 -0.53 18.68
CA GLY A 121 -9.34 0.92 18.84
C GLY A 121 -8.08 1.74 18.61
N ILE A 122 -7.04 1.15 18.01
CA ILE A 122 -5.77 1.84 17.75
C ILE A 122 -5.84 2.43 16.34
N ARG A 123 -5.42 3.70 16.23
CA ARG A 123 -5.32 4.34 14.91
C ARG A 123 -4.18 3.75 14.11
N ALA A 124 -4.42 3.48 12.82
CA ALA A 124 -3.44 2.99 11.88
C ALA A 124 -3.19 4.00 10.76
N VAL A 125 -1.96 4.07 10.27
CA VAL A 125 -1.60 4.79 9.04
C VAL A 125 -0.98 3.79 8.09
N VAL A 126 -1.59 3.61 6.92
CA VAL A 126 -1.03 2.83 5.82
C VAL A 126 -0.12 3.73 5.00
N MET A 127 1.12 3.33 4.79
CA MET A 127 2.07 4.02 3.92
C MET A 127 2.35 3.19 2.67
N SER A 128 1.79 3.60 1.54
CA SER A 128 1.96 2.91 0.26
C SER A 128 1.83 3.83 -0.95
N GLY A 129 2.35 3.39 -2.08
CA GLY A 129 2.10 3.96 -3.40
C GLY A 129 0.95 3.27 -4.15
N ASP A 130 0.49 2.12 -3.66
CA ASP A 130 -0.52 1.31 -4.31
C ASP A 130 -1.92 1.89 -4.12
N LYS A 131 -2.66 1.93 -5.23
CA LYS A 131 -4.03 2.44 -5.25
C LYS A 131 -5.04 1.52 -4.57
N ASP A 132 -4.75 0.22 -4.58
CA ASP A 132 -5.65 -0.80 -4.04
C ASP A 132 -5.76 -0.68 -2.52
N LEU A 133 -4.66 -0.30 -1.84
CA LEU A 133 -4.63 -0.05 -0.41
C LEU A 133 -5.41 1.21 0.03
N GLN A 134 -5.87 2.06 -0.90
CA GLN A 134 -6.74 3.20 -0.58
C GLN A 134 -8.09 2.75 0.01
N GLN A 135 -8.54 1.54 -0.31
CA GLN A 135 -9.76 0.96 0.27
C GLN A 135 -9.69 0.77 1.80
N LEU A 136 -8.48 0.74 2.38
CA LEU A 136 -8.26 0.57 3.81
C LEU A 136 -8.49 1.85 4.62
N LYS A 137 -8.66 3.01 3.96
CA LYS A 137 -8.95 4.25 4.66
C LYS A 137 -10.34 4.23 5.29
N GLY A 138 -10.39 4.58 6.58
CA GLY A 138 -11.61 4.53 7.37
C GLY A 138 -11.52 5.40 8.63
N PRO A 139 -12.47 5.30 9.57
CA PRO A 139 -12.55 6.15 10.75
C PRO A 139 -11.33 6.06 11.68
N LEU A 140 -10.68 4.91 11.75
CA LEU A 140 -9.48 4.66 12.55
C LEU A 140 -8.23 4.38 11.70
N SER A 141 -8.33 4.48 10.37
CA SER A 141 -7.21 4.25 9.45
C SER A 141 -7.04 5.41 8.49
N GLU A 142 -5.81 5.82 8.31
CA GLU A 142 -5.37 6.87 7.39
C GLU A 142 -4.51 6.24 6.28
N TYR A 143 -4.46 6.85 5.12
CA TYR A 143 -3.64 6.40 3.99
C TYR A 143 -2.67 7.51 3.56
N TYR A 144 -1.38 7.29 3.76
CA TYR A 144 -0.31 8.14 3.24
C TYR A 144 0.13 7.67 1.86
N CYS A 145 -0.08 8.52 0.86
CA CYS A 145 0.27 8.22 -0.52
C CYS A 145 1.73 8.55 -0.80
N LEU A 146 2.58 7.53 -0.95
CA LEU A 146 3.99 7.69 -1.30
C LEU A 146 4.21 8.54 -2.55
N ASN A 147 3.31 8.44 -3.54
CA ASN A 147 3.44 9.14 -4.81
C ASN A 147 3.06 10.63 -4.71
N ARG A 148 2.12 10.99 -3.85
CA ARG A 148 1.66 12.36 -3.62
C ARG A 148 2.32 13.02 -2.41
N LYS A 149 3.00 12.24 -1.57
CA LYS A 149 3.70 12.66 -0.34
C LYS A 149 2.76 13.35 0.67
N HIS A 150 1.51 12.92 0.78
CA HIS A 150 0.57 13.41 1.81
C HIS A 150 -0.49 12.37 2.18
N LEU A 151 -1.17 12.61 3.31
CA LEU A 151 -2.33 11.83 3.75
C LEU A 151 -3.53 12.15 2.86
N LEU A 152 -4.03 11.15 2.12
CA LEU A 152 -5.21 11.33 1.29
C LEU A 152 -6.46 11.48 2.15
N THR A 153 -7.29 12.46 1.81
CA THR A 153 -8.63 12.61 2.38
C THR A 153 -9.60 11.62 1.74
N ASP A 154 -10.71 11.32 2.43
CA ASP A 154 -11.81 10.51 1.86
C ASP A 154 -12.31 11.13 0.55
N ARG A 155 -12.41 12.46 0.52
CA ARG A 155 -12.84 13.22 -0.66
C ARG A 155 -11.92 12.97 -1.86
N GLU A 156 -10.61 13.06 -1.69
CA GLU A 156 -9.65 12.84 -2.80
C GLU A 156 -9.72 11.41 -3.34
N ILE A 157 -9.92 10.41 -2.46
CA ILE A 157 -10.10 9.02 -2.86
C ILE A 157 -11.43 8.86 -3.58
N CYS A 158 -12.53 9.33 -2.98
CA CYS A 158 -13.86 9.15 -3.54
C CYS A 158 -14.03 9.87 -4.89
N GLU A 159 -13.55 11.11 -5.03
CA GLU A 159 -13.57 11.86 -6.29
C GLU A 159 -12.73 11.18 -7.39
N ARG A 160 -11.59 10.57 -7.03
CA ARG A 160 -10.75 9.86 -7.99
C ARG A 160 -11.42 8.64 -8.59
N TRP A 161 -12.18 7.92 -7.79
CA TRP A 161 -12.77 6.63 -8.16
C TRP A 161 -14.26 6.69 -8.48
N ASP A 162 -14.88 7.86 -8.39
CA ASP A 162 -16.34 8.05 -8.53
C ASP A 162 -17.14 7.15 -7.57
N VAL A 163 -16.70 7.07 -6.31
CA VAL A 163 -17.34 6.28 -5.23
C VAL A 163 -17.74 7.17 -4.06
N TYR A 164 -18.50 6.65 -3.10
CA TYR A 164 -18.93 7.42 -1.92
C TYR A 164 -18.09 7.17 -0.68
N LYS A 165 -17.43 6.02 -0.58
CA LYS A 165 -16.60 5.63 0.57
C LYS A 165 -15.31 4.98 0.07
N PRO A 166 -14.16 5.17 0.74
CA PRO A 166 -12.88 4.57 0.32
C PRO A 166 -12.93 3.05 0.16
N ILE A 167 -13.63 2.31 1.02
CA ILE A 167 -13.77 0.85 0.92
C ILE A 167 -14.36 0.39 -0.43
N GLN A 168 -15.11 1.26 -1.12
CA GLN A 168 -15.73 0.96 -2.41
C GLN A 168 -14.74 1.05 -3.59
N VAL A 169 -13.48 1.47 -3.33
CA VAL A 169 -12.40 1.46 -4.35
C VAL A 169 -12.21 0.06 -4.92
N ALA A 170 -12.31 -0.98 -4.09
CA ALA A 170 -12.24 -2.37 -4.55
C ALA A 170 -13.29 -2.68 -5.62
N VAL A 171 -14.53 -2.19 -5.44
CA VAL A 171 -15.63 -2.37 -6.39
C VAL A 171 -15.37 -1.60 -7.69
N ALA A 172 -14.88 -0.37 -7.59
CA ALA A 172 -14.53 0.42 -8.78
C ALA A 172 -13.42 -0.25 -9.60
N LEU A 173 -12.39 -0.76 -8.93
CA LEU A 173 -11.30 -1.52 -9.57
C LEU A 173 -11.79 -2.82 -10.20
N ALA A 174 -12.68 -3.55 -9.55
CA ALA A 174 -13.29 -4.75 -10.13
C ALA A 174 -14.07 -4.45 -11.43
N ILE A 175 -14.71 -3.29 -11.52
CA ILE A 175 -15.43 -2.86 -12.74
C ILE A 175 -14.44 -2.46 -13.84
N ILE A 176 -13.44 -1.64 -13.52
CA ILE A 176 -12.49 -1.07 -14.50
C ILE A 176 -11.43 -2.09 -14.90
N GLY A 177 -11.02 -2.95 -13.98
CA GLY A 177 -9.83 -3.80 -14.07
C GLY A 177 -8.54 -3.10 -13.66
N ASP A 178 -7.50 -3.90 -13.54
CA ASP A 178 -6.13 -3.44 -13.30
C ASP A 178 -5.15 -4.11 -14.27
N PRO A 179 -4.85 -3.47 -15.41
CA PRO A 179 -3.89 -4.03 -16.36
C PRO A 179 -2.46 -4.17 -15.78
N GLY A 180 -2.11 -3.40 -14.74
CA GLY A 180 -0.82 -3.51 -14.05
C GLY A 180 -0.65 -4.85 -13.37
N ASP A 181 -1.72 -5.34 -12.75
CA ASP A 181 -1.80 -6.64 -12.06
C ASP A 181 -2.41 -7.75 -12.93
N GLY A 182 -2.67 -7.45 -14.21
CA GLY A 182 -3.28 -8.41 -15.12
C GLY A 182 -4.75 -8.73 -14.81
N ILE A 183 -5.42 -7.89 -14.02
CA ILE A 183 -6.84 -8.05 -13.67
C ILE A 183 -7.69 -7.49 -14.80
N ASN A 184 -8.46 -8.36 -15.45
CA ASN A 184 -9.44 -7.93 -16.42
C ASN A 184 -10.68 -7.41 -15.67
N GLY A 185 -11.07 -6.18 -15.96
CA GLY A 185 -12.35 -5.65 -15.49
C GLY A 185 -13.53 -6.18 -16.27
N VAL A 186 -14.69 -5.61 -16.02
CA VAL A 186 -15.92 -5.95 -16.73
C VAL A 186 -15.87 -5.45 -18.18
N ASN A 187 -16.11 -6.34 -19.13
CA ASN A 187 -16.04 -6.02 -20.54
C ASN A 187 -16.94 -4.82 -20.90
N LYS A 188 -16.39 -3.86 -21.63
CA LYS A 188 -17.01 -2.58 -22.02
C LYS A 188 -17.33 -1.64 -20.86
N CYS A 189 -16.83 -1.90 -19.67
CA CYS A 189 -16.90 -1.01 -18.53
C CYS A 189 -15.56 -0.33 -18.28
N GLY A 190 -15.57 0.98 -18.20
CA GLY A 190 -14.42 1.81 -17.85
C GLY A 190 -14.82 2.81 -16.78
N PRO A 191 -13.99 3.83 -16.46
CA PRO A 191 -14.28 4.81 -15.41
C PRO A 191 -15.68 5.45 -15.51
N SER A 192 -16.12 5.77 -16.72
CA SER A 192 -17.48 6.34 -16.93
C SER A 192 -18.61 5.37 -16.58
N ALA A 193 -18.37 4.07 -16.60
CA ALA A 193 -19.34 3.07 -16.17
C ALA A 193 -19.44 3.04 -14.63
N VAL A 194 -18.32 3.16 -13.92
CA VAL A 194 -18.30 3.27 -12.45
C VAL A 194 -19.20 4.43 -12.03
N LYS A 195 -18.95 5.62 -12.56
CA LYS A 195 -19.77 6.81 -12.24
C LYS A 195 -21.26 6.54 -12.45
N LYS A 196 -21.67 6.03 -13.62
CA LYS A 196 -23.07 5.76 -13.91
C LYS A 196 -23.71 4.73 -12.98
N ILE A 197 -22.94 3.73 -12.57
CA ILE A 197 -23.41 2.68 -11.66
C ILE A 197 -23.58 3.30 -10.27
N PHE A 198 -22.57 4.03 -9.77
CA PHE A 198 -22.61 4.64 -8.45
C PHE A 198 -23.63 5.76 -8.33
N ASP A 199 -23.86 6.59 -9.38
CA ASP A 199 -24.93 7.60 -9.39
C ASP A 199 -26.34 7.02 -9.11
N ALA A 200 -26.51 5.71 -9.26
CA ALA A 200 -27.76 5.00 -9.00
C ALA A 200 -27.74 4.12 -7.74
N ILE A 201 -26.72 4.27 -6.89
CA ILE A 201 -26.56 3.56 -5.60
C ILE A 201 -26.73 4.60 -4.48
N PRO A 202 -27.49 4.29 -3.40
CA PRO A 202 -27.58 5.18 -2.25
C PRO A 202 -26.18 5.38 -1.61
N PRO A 203 -25.78 6.63 -1.27
CA PRO A 203 -24.44 6.91 -0.73
C PRO A 203 -24.14 6.25 0.63
N ASP A 204 -25.16 5.93 1.41
CA ASP A 204 -25.08 5.31 2.73
C ASP A 204 -25.02 3.78 2.69
N SER A 205 -25.20 3.18 1.50
CA SER A 205 -25.16 1.72 1.30
C SER A 205 -23.91 1.10 1.91
N THR A 206 -24.08 -0.08 2.48
CA THR A 206 -22.96 -0.93 2.94
C THR A 206 -22.16 -1.45 1.74
N LEU A 207 -20.96 -1.98 1.99
CA LEU A 207 -20.17 -2.57 0.90
C LEU A 207 -20.90 -3.75 0.24
N GLU A 208 -21.54 -4.60 1.03
CA GLU A 208 -22.30 -5.75 0.54
C GLU A 208 -23.48 -5.30 -0.35
N GLU A 209 -24.27 -4.32 0.11
CA GLU A 209 -25.35 -3.75 -0.69
C GLU A 209 -24.84 -3.14 -2.01
N VAL A 210 -23.68 -2.47 -1.97
CA VAL A 210 -23.06 -1.92 -3.18
C VAL A 210 -22.67 -3.04 -4.15
N MET A 211 -22.05 -4.10 -3.69
CA MET A 211 -21.68 -5.25 -4.51
C MET A 211 -22.90 -5.89 -5.18
N ASP A 212 -23.99 -6.11 -4.43
CA ASP A 212 -25.22 -6.67 -4.94
C ASP A 212 -25.90 -5.74 -5.97
N LEU A 213 -25.96 -4.44 -5.69
CA LEU A 213 -26.51 -3.47 -6.60
C LEU A 213 -25.70 -3.34 -7.89
N VAL A 214 -24.38 -3.37 -7.81
CA VAL A 214 -23.50 -3.40 -8.99
C VAL A 214 -23.75 -4.66 -9.80
N ALA A 215 -23.73 -5.82 -9.17
CA ALA A 215 -23.98 -7.09 -9.83
C ALA A 215 -25.35 -7.11 -10.54
N SER A 216 -26.39 -6.57 -9.90
CA SER A 216 -27.73 -6.48 -10.49
C SER A 216 -27.84 -5.59 -11.73
N LYS A 217 -26.94 -4.59 -11.87
CA LYS A 217 -26.89 -3.69 -13.04
C LYS A 217 -26.05 -4.26 -14.20
N LEU A 218 -25.24 -5.26 -13.93
CA LEU A 218 -24.42 -5.95 -14.92
C LEU A 218 -25.23 -7.08 -15.60
N GLY A 219 -24.92 -7.37 -16.86
CA GLY A 219 -25.60 -8.43 -17.59
C GLY A 219 -25.18 -9.82 -17.08
N SER A 220 -26.17 -10.66 -16.71
CA SER A 220 -25.98 -12.03 -16.28
C SER A 220 -25.91 -13.04 -17.43
N THR A 221 -26.15 -12.60 -18.67
CA THR A 221 -26.11 -13.48 -19.85
C THR A 221 -24.68 -13.59 -20.37
N PRO A 222 -24.17 -14.81 -20.62
CA PRO A 222 -22.88 -15.00 -21.27
C PRO A 222 -22.80 -14.28 -22.60
N GLN A 223 -21.65 -13.71 -22.90
CA GLN A 223 -21.40 -12.99 -24.15
C GLN A 223 -20.78 -13.94 -25.19
N PHE A 224 -21.00 -13.65 -26.46
CA PHE A 224 -20.38 -14.39 -27.57
C PHE A 224 -19.66 -13.42 -28.50
N ASP A 225 -18.47 -13.77 -28.89
CA ASP A 225 -17.81 -13.07 -29.98
C ASP A 225 -18.53 -13.41 -31.30
N LYS A 226 -19.00 -12.39 -31.99
CA LYS A 226 -19.78 -12.56 -33.23
C LYS A 226 -18.96 -13.13 -34.39
N LYS A 227 -17.61 -13.00 -34.35
CA LYS A 227 -16.73 -13.45 -35.42
C LYS A 227 -16.20 -14.85 -35.18
N THR A 228 -15.81 -15.14 -33.94
CA THR A 228 -15.19 -16.42 -33.57
C THR A 228 -16.21 -17.42 -33.02
N GLY A 229 -17.38 -16.96 -32.56
CA GLY A 229 -18.37 -17.79 -31.86
C GLY A 229 -17.94 -18.17 -30.42
N GLU A 230 -16.85 -17.61 -29.94
CA GLU A 230 -16.29 -17.90 -28.64
C GLU A 230 -17.20 -17.37 -27.54
N LYS A 231 -17.44 -18.19 -26.51
CA LYS A 231 -18.27 -17.84 -25.36
C LYS A 231 -17.42 -17.17 -24.28
N PHE A 232 -17.83 -15.98 -23.85
CA PHE A 232 -17.23 -15.26 -22.72
C PHE A 232 -18.14 -15.32 -21.49
N PRO A 233 -17.56 -15.21 -20.27
CA PRO A 233 -18.34 -15.04 -19.05
C PRO A 233 -19.29 -13.86 -19.12
N SER A 234 -20.39 -13.89 -18.37
CA SER A 234 -21.27 -12.73 -18.22
C SER A 234 -20.53 -11.55 -17.58
N GLN A 235 -21.05 -10.33 -17.73
CA GLN A 235 -20.45 -9.17 -17.04
C GLN A 235 -20.47 -9.34 -15.52
N GLN A 236 -21.50 -9.98 -15.00
CA GLN A 236 -21.63 -10.29 -13.57
C GLN A 236 -20.54 -11.27 -13.11
N ASP A 237 -20.29 -12.34 -13.88
CA ASP A 237 -19.21 -13.30 -13.56
C ASP A 237 -17.83 -12.62 -13.60
N GLN A 238 -17.58 -11.79 -14.62
CA GLN A 238 -16.35 -11.01 -14.73
C GLN A 238 -16.15 -10.07 -13.53
N PHE A 239 -17.22 -9.44 -13.06
CA PHE A 239 -17.19 -8.57 -11.89
C PHE A 239 -16.79 -9.33 -10.62
N PHE A 240 -17.44 -10.46 -10.35
CA PHE A 240 -17.10 -11.24 -9.15
C PHE A 240 -15.71 -11.86 -9.21
N GLU A 241 -15.27 -12.29 -10.38
CA GLU A 241 -13.90 -12.75 -10.58
C GLU A 241 -12.89 -11.64 -10.27
N ALA A 242 -13.07 -10.45 -10.86
CA ALA A 242 -12.21 -9.29 -10.63
C ALA A 242 -12.25 -8.83 -9.16
N LEU A 243 -13.44 -8.84 -8.52
CA LEU A 243 -13.61 -8.46 -7.13
C LEU A 243 -12.82 -9.39 -6.18
N GLY A 244 -12.73 -10.67 -6.51
CA GLY A 244 -11.90 -11.62 -5.77
C GLY A 244 -10.41 -11.29 -5.77
N TYR A 245 -9.94 -10.45 -6.68
CA TYR A 245 -8.54 -9.96 -6.74
C TYR A 245 -8.37 -8.55 -6.18
N THR A 246 -9.42 -7.72 -6.24
CA THR A 246 -9.33 -6.30 -5.85
C THR A 246 -9.77 -6.05 -4.40
N LEU A 247 -10.60 -6.92 -3.83
CA LEU A 247 -10.98 -6.85 -2.42
C LEU A 247 -9.89 -7.50 -1.58
N LEU A 248 -9.27 -6.72 -0.72
CA LEU A 248 -8.16 -7.17 0.12
C LEU A 248 -8.63 -8.12 1.22
N ASN A 249 -7.83 -9.16 1.47
CA ASN A 249 -8.04 -10.09 2.57
C ASN A 249 -7.61 -9.41 3.89
N THR A 250 -8.55 -9.31 4.83
CA THR A 250 -8.30 -8.75 6.17
C THR A 250 -8.11 -9.83 7.24
N GLU A 251 -8.08 -11.10 6.85
CA GLU A 251 -8.03 -12.28 7.71
C GLU A 251 -6.86 -13.21 7.32
N ALA A 252 -5.73 -12.65 6.84
CA ALA A 252 -4.54 -13.44 6.59
C ALA A 252 -4.07 -14.12 7.88
N GLU A 253 -3.68 -15.40 7.77
CA GLU A 253 -3.26 -16.20 8.91
C GLU A 253 -2.02 -15.60 9.57
N GLY A 254 -2.11 -15.28 10.86
CA GLY A 254 -1.01 -14.76 11.66
C GLY A 254 -1.39 -13.56 12.53
N ASP A 255 -0.47 -13.21 13.42
CA ASP A 255 -0.56 -11.99 14.23
C ASP A 255 0.44 -10.96 13.67
N TYR A 256 -0.11 -9.91 13.08
CA TYR A 256 0.65 -8.82 12.45
C TYR A 256 0.65 -7.57 13.33
N GLU A 257 0.85 -7.76 14.65
CA GLU A 257 0.93 -6.65 15.58
C GLU A 257 2.21 -5.83 15.36
N PRO A 258 2.11 -4.52 15.06
CA PRO A 258 3.25 -3.66 14.88
C PRO A 258 4.17 -3.61 16.11
N ALA A 259 5.48 -3.61 15.91
CA ALA A 259 6.48 -3.48 16.95
C ALA A 259 6.57 -2.03 17.47
N ASN A 260 6.95 -1.85 18.72
CA ASN A 260 7.26 -0.52 19.24
C ASN A 260 8.29 0.18 18.35
N PHE A 261 8.05 1.45 18.04
CA PHE A 261 8.97 2.25 17.23
C PHE A 261 10.19 2.65 18.07
N ILE A 262 11.16 1.75 18.12
CA ILE A 262 12.46 1.93 18.80
C ILE A 262 13.54 1.63 17.78
N PRO A 263 13.88 2.60 16.90
CA PRO A 263 14.87 2.37 15.87
C PRO A 263 16.25 2.13 16.47
N ASN A 264 16.98 1.13 15.95
CA ASN A 264 18.35 0.85 16.34
C ASN A 264 19.24 2.05 15.97
N PRO A 265 19.93 2.69 16.91
CA PRO A 265 20.78 3.84 16.58
C PRO A 265 22.05 3.46 15.80
N LYS A 266 22.37 2.16 15.75
CA LYS A 266 23.55 1.62 15.04
C LYS A 266 23.17 0.35 14.28
N PRO A 267 22.39 0.49 13.18
CA PRO A 267 22.09 -0.66 12.33
C PRO A 267 23.37 -1.16 11.67
N ASP A 268 23.35 -2.43 11.22
CA ASP A 268 24.47 -3.06 10.50
C ASP A 268 24.62 -2.45 9.10
N LEU A 269 25.17 -1.25 9.09
CA LEU A 269 25.52 -0.47 7.92
C LEU A 269 26.97 -0.03 8.03
N ASP A 270 27.72 -0.16 6.95
CA ASP A 270 29.05 0.44 6.86
C ASP A 270 28.96 1.97 7.02
N GLU A 271 30.01 2.58 7.58
CA GLU A 271 30.12 4.04 7.63
C GLU A 271 30.00 4.61 6.22
N GLY A 272 29.14 5.63 6.05
CA GLY A 272 28.97 6.28 4.76
C GLY A 272 27.59 6.91 4.56
N PRO A 273 27.25 7.32 3.33
CA PRO A 273 26.05 8.13 3.04
C PRO A 273 24.74 7.51 3.50
N VAL A 274 24.63 6.17 3.54
CA VAL A 274 23.42 5.47 3.97
C VAL A 274 23.23 5.61 5.47
N LEU A 275 24.29 5.34 6.26
CA LEU A 275 24.25 5.50 7.71
C LEU A 275 24.04 6.95 8.12
N ASP A 276 24.67 7.89 7.41
CA ASP A 276 24.51 9.32 7.65
C ASP A 276 23.06 9.76 7.44
N GLU A 277 22.41 9.32 6.36
CA GLU A 277 20.99 9.65 6.07
C GLU A 277 20.06 9.01 7.09
N TYR A 278 20.28 7.75 7.45
CA TYR A 278 19.51 7.08 8.48
C TYR A 278 19.63 7.79 9.84
N SER A 279 20.86 8.07 10.28
CA SER A 279 21.14 8.76 11.55
C SER A 279 20.54 10.17 11.58
N ARG A 280 20.62 10.90 10.48
CA ARG A 280 19.99 12.21 10.30
C ARG A 280 18.47 12.08 10.46
N GLY A 281 17.84 11.10 9.78
CA GLY A 281 16.40 10.84 9.88
C GLY A 281 15.95 10.56 11.31
N ILE A 282 16.66 9.67 12.04
CA ILE A 282 16.35 9.38 13.44
C ILE A 282 16.50 10.63 14.33
N THR A 283 17.57 11.40 14.14
CA THR A 283 17.81 12.65 14.90
C THR A 283 16.69 13.66 14.65
N MET A 284 16.18 13.76 13.42
CA MET A 284 15.09 14.68 13.08
C MET A 284 13.74 14.32 13.70
N LEU A 285 13.53 13.06 14.07
CA LEU A 285 12.33 12.62 14.79
C LEU A 285 12.41 12.89 16.29
N ASP A 286 13.60 13.22 16.83
CA ASP A 286 13.79 13.60 18.23
C ASP A 286 13.46 15.10 18.40
N PRO A 287 12.40 15.46 19.20
CA PRO A 287 12.01 16.86 19.40
C PRO A 287 13.12 17.73 20.01
N GLU A 288 14.02 17.14 20.83
CA GLU A 288 15.14 17.86 21.45
C GLU A 288 16.29 18.12 20.45
N ALA A 289 16.46 17.22 19.46
CA ALA A 289 17.45 17.37 18.38
C ALA A 289 16.95 18.27 17.24
N ALA A 290 15.63 18.28 16.96
CA ALA A 290 15.02 19.04 15.87
C ALA A 290 15.23 20.57 15.99
N GLY A 291 15.50 21.08 17.17
CA GLY A 291 15.83 22.52 17.37
C GLY A 291 17.20 22.93 16.83
N ARG A 292 18.03 22.01 16.34
CA ARG A 292 19.41 22.27 15.92
C ARG A 292 19.74 21.97 14.46
N ALA A 293 18.85 21.36 13.69
CA ALA A 293 19.18 20.83 12.35
C ALA A 293 18.14 21.11 11.26
N VAL A 294 17.36 22.20 11.36
CA VAL A 294 16.13 22.37 10.54
C VAL A 294 16.39 22.96 9.15
N ASP A 295 17.53 23.61 8.88
CA ASP A 295 17.69 24.47 7.71
C ASP A 295 18.26 23.80 6.44
N ASP A 296 18.82 22.58 6.52
CA ASP A 296 19.56 21.98 5.40
C ASP A 296 18.92 20.75 4.72
N TRP A 297 17.67 20.41 5.03
CA TRP A 297 17.04 19.23 4.44
C TRP A 297 16.03 19.62 3.35
N ASP A 298 16.49 19.56 2.11
CA ASP A 298 15.67 19.69 0.90
C ASP A 298 15.25 18.26 0.44
N PRO A 299 13.93 17.97 0.30
CA PRO A 299 13.40 16.63 0.00
C PRO A 299 13.66 16.16 -1.45
#